data_fc1f3f032ce8726e6b2e0960951b4269
#
_entry.id   fc1f3f032ce8726e6b2e0960951b4269
#
_cell.length_a   1.000
_cell.length_b   1.000
_cell.length_c   1.000
_cell.angle_alpha   90.00
_cell.angle_beta   90.00
_cell.angle_gamma   90.00
#
_symmetry.space_group_name_H-M   'P 1'
#
loop_
_entity.id
_entity.type
_entity.pdbx_description
1 polymer ?
#
loop_
_entity_poly.entity_id
_entity_poly.type
_entity_poly.pdbx_seq_one_letter_code
_entity_poly.pdbx_strand_id
1 'polypeptide(L)'
;MDLNYSSEYDDFREEVQAFCKDYKGLKFVNSDQNPLAIEGEDCNGPELTRTEWQKVLIDHGYFARSVPKEYGGFGGEPDIIKSRIIAAEFSKAKVPFGMGGQGIDMLVPTLLELGTEEQKQKYIKPTLQGEMIWCQGYSEPNAGSDLASLQTKGELIEDKWVINGQKIWTSTAQYADMMFCLVRTEANAPKHAGISYLLIPMDTPGIEIRPLVDMTLKAGFNEVFFTDVKIPASNIVGKRGEGWAVANATLGHERGSLANPDATVNRLNSLIELMKTESIDGVKIIDLPVYKDRLMALQGKVLAFQSHSLRVLSSKINPKQDVKLGKMRQKLYGTELRHELEGFAIDIMGEIG
;
A
#
# COMPACT_ATOMS: atom_id res chain seq x y z
N MET A 1 26.51 -6.27 21.00
CA MET A 1 25.23 -5.79 20.43
C MET A 1 24.16 -6.64 21.07
N ASP A 2 23.33 -6.06 21.90
CA ASP A 2 22.20 -6.78 22.48
C ASP A 2 21.11 -6.87 21.42
N LEU A 3 20.68 -8.08 21.08
CA LEU A 3 19.65 -8.35 20.07
C LEU A 3 18.28 -8.67 20.73
N ASN A 4 18.23 -8.65 22.05
CA ASN A 4 17.01 -8.88 22.80
C ASN A 4 16.16 -7.60 22.86
N TYR A 5 14.86 -7.76 22.79
CA TYR A 5 13.93 -6.67 23.06
C TYR A 5 13.90 -6.41 24.59
N SER A 6 13.51 -5.19 24.97
CA SER A 6 13.20 -4.92 26.39
C SER A 6 11.94 -5.68 26.82
N SER A 7 11.77 -5.89 28.13
CA SER A 7 10.58 -6.58 28.69
C SER A 7 9.27 -5.97 28.21
N GLU A 8 9.20 -4.65 28.01
CA GLU A 8 8.02 -3.97 27.43
C GLU A 8 7.59 -4.54 26.08
N TYR A 9 8.55 -4.86 25.21
CA TYR A 9 8.25 -5.41 23.88
C TYR A 9 7.92 -6.91 23.95
N ASP A 10 8.46 -7.63 24.92
CA ASP A 10 8.10 -9.03 25.15
C ASP A 10 6.66 -9.13 25.68
N ASP A 11 6.29 -8.29 26.66
CA ASP A 11 4.92 -8.19 27.17
C ASP A 11 3.94 -7.82 26.06
N PHE A 12 4.28 -6.83 25.23
CA PHE A 12 3.47 -6.44 24.08
C PHE A 12 3.34 -7.57 23.04
N ARG A 13 4.37 -8.36 22.84
CA ARG A 13 4.32 -9.54 21.96
C ARG A 13 3.34 -10.58 22.50
N GLU A 14 3.35 -10.84 23.80
CA GLU A 14 2.40 -11.76 24.44
C GLU A 14 0.96 -11.28 24.29
N GLU A 15 0.71 -9.97 24.44
CA GLU A 15 -0.59 -9.34 24.17
C GLU A 15 -1.05 -9.60 22.74
N VAL A 16 -0.20 -9.33 21.75
CA VAL A 16 -0.51 -9.57 20.32
C VAL A 16 -0.76 -11.05 20.05
N GLN A 17 0.02 -11.96 20.66
CA GLN A 17 -0.19 -13.40 20.50
C GLN A 17 -1.52 -13.86 21.11
N ALA A 18 -1.92 -13.33 22.25
CA ALA A 18 -3.21 -13.62 22.86
C ALA A 18 -4.36 -13.17 21.94
N PHE A 19 -4.30 -11.93 21.43
CA PHE A 19 -5.24 -11.42 20.45
C PHE A 19 -5.32 -12.31 19.20
N CYS A 20 -4.18 -12.73 18.66
CA CYS A 20 -4.16 -13.61 17.50
C CYS A 20 -4.82 -14.99 17.75
N LYS A 21 -4.77 -15.50 18.98
CA LYS A 21 -5.47 -16.75 19.33
C LYS A 21 -7.00 -16.59 19.26
N ASP A 22 -7.52 -15.45 19.75
CA ASP A 22 -8.95 -15.17 19.78
C ASP A 22 -9.54 -15.02 18.36
N TYR A 23 -8.73 -14.55 17.40
CA TYR A 23 -9.15 -14.33 16.00
C TYR A 23 -8.56 -15.33 15.01
N LYS A 24 -8.01 -16.44 15.48
CA LYS A 24 -7.52 -17.50 14.60
C LYS A 24 -8.68 -18.11 13.80
N GLY A 25 -8.49 -18.23 12.47
CA GLY A 25 -9.52 -18.75 11.58
C GLY A 25 -10.69 -17.79 11.36
N LEU A 26 -10.48 -16.49 11.56
CA LEU A 26 -11.46 -15.44 11.28
C LEU A 26 -12.03 -15.59 9.86
N LYS A 27 -13.36 -15.56 9.78
CA LYS A 27 -14.10 -15.63 8.51
C LYS A 27 -14.75 -14.29 8.20
N PHE A 28 -14.50 -13.79 6.99
CA PHE A 28 -15.21 -12.61 6.50
C PHE A 28 -16.58 -12.98 5.93
N VAL A 29 -17.63 -12.36 6.48
CA VAL A 29 -19.01 -12.47 6.01
C VAL A 29 -19.42 -11.20 5.31
N ASN A 30 -20.37 -11.31 4.36
CA ASN A 30 -20.88 -10.17 3.58
C ASN A 30 -19.73 -9.32 3.00
N SER A 31 -18.77 -9.97 2.36
CA SER A 31 -17.70 -9.25 1.69
C SER A 31 -18.32 -8.55 0.48
N ASP A 32 -18.71 -7.28 0.68
CA ASP A 32 -18.94 -6.37 -0.44
C ASP A 32 -17.75 -6.50 -1.38
N GLN A 33 -18.00 -6.44 -2.67
CA GLN A 33 -17.10 -6.77 -3.80
C GLN A 33 -15.74 -6.03 -3.79
N ASN A 34 -15.05 -5.99 -2.64
CA ASN A 34 -13.74 -5.40 -2.55
C ASN A 34 -12.67 -6.38 -3.07
N PRO A 35 -12.07 -6.13 -4.25
CA PRO A 35 -11.11 -7.02 -4.88
C PRO A 35 -9.77 -7.13 -4.14
N LEU A 36 -9.55 -6.32 -3.10
CA LEU A 36 -8.35 -6.35 -2.24
C LEU A 36 -8.47 -7.39 -1.11
N ALA A 37 -9.47 -8.25 -1.20
CA ALA A 37 -9.80 -9.24 -0.21
C ALA A 37 -8.88 -10.47 -0.28
N ILE A 38 -8.13 -10.73 0.78
CA ILE A 38 -7.45 -12.01 1.00
C ILE A 38 -8.45 -12.97 1.66
N GLU A 39 -8.81 -14.04 0.96
CA GLU A 39 -9.58 -15.14 1.54
C GLU A 39 -8.64 -15.96 2.45
N GLY A 40 -9.06 -16.22 3.69
CA GLY A 40 -8.33 -17.09 4.61
C GLY A 40 -8.72 -18.56 4.40
N GLU A 41 -7.75 -19.43 4.33
CA GLU A 41 -7.91 -20.89 4.43
C GLU A 41 -8.20 -21.26 5.91
N ASP A 42 -9.12 -22.18 6.17
CA ASP A 42 -9.54 -22.65 7.51
C ASP A 42 -10.39 -21.67 8.34
N CYS A 43 -11.67 -21.53 7.97
CA CYS A 43 -12.61 -20.61 8.60
C CYS A 43 -13.45 -21.30 9.70
N ASN A 44 -12.88 -21.52 10.90
CA ASN A 44 -13.59 -21.99 12.10
C ASN A 44 -13.60 -20.97 13.24
N GLY A 45 -13.18 -19.74 12.97
CA GLY A 45 -13.11 -18.63 13.94
C GLY A 45 -14.31 -17.69 13.90
N PRO A 46 -14.20 -16.51 14.53
CA PRO A 46 -15.25 -15.50 14.53
C PRO A 46 -15.66 -15.08 13.13
N GLU A 47 -16.92 -14.71 12.96
CA GLU A 47 -17.45 -14.14 11.72
C GLU A 47 -17.56 -12.63 11.85
N LEU A 48 -16.89 -11.88 10.99
CA LEU A 48 -16.91 -10.41 10.95
C LEU A 48 -16.94 -9.92 9.50
N THR A 49 -17.52 -8.75 9.29
CA THR A 49 -17.28 -8.00 8.06
C THR A 49 -15.87 -7.41 8.07
N ARG A 50 -15.36 -7.02 6.91
CA ARG A 50 -14.04 -6.39 6.81
C ARG A 50 -13.97 -5.07 7.56
N THR A 51 -15.04 -4.28 7.51
CA THR A 51 -15.15 -3.01 8.23
C THR A 51 -15.17 -3.20 9.75
N GLU A 52 -15.88 -4.21 10.25
CA GLU A 52 -15.85 -4.55 11.67
C GLU A 52 -14.46 -5.00 12.10
N TRP A 53 -13.80 -5.85 11.33
CA TRP A 53 -12.43 -6.26 11.58
C TRP A 53 -11.46 -5.07 11.63
N GLN A 54 -11.60 -4.16 10.68
CA GLN A 54 -10.78 -2.94 10.66
C GLN A 54 -10.95 -2.10 11.92
N LYS A 55 -12.19 -1.96 12.41
CA LYS A 55 -12.48 -1.25 13.67
C LYS A 55 -11.87 -1.97 14.87
N VAL A 56 -11.98 -3.29 14.94
CA VAL A 56 -11.32 -4.10 15.98
C VAL A 56 -9.82 -3.87 16.01
N LEU A 57 -9.16 -3.87 14.86
CA LEU A 57 -7.72 -3.62 14.76
C LEU A 57 -7.32 -2.20 15.21
N ILE A 58 -8.14 -1.19 14.86
CA ILE A 58 -7.91 0.21 15.27
C ILE A 58 -8.05 0.32 16.79
N ASP A 59 -9.10 -0.24 17.38
CA ASP A 59 -9.39 -0.17 18.83
C ASP A 59 -8.30 -0.80 19.69
N HIS A 60 -7.65 -1.86 19.18
CA HIS A 60 -6.51 -2.50 19.84
C HIS A 60 -5.15 -1.86 19.50
N GLY A 61 -5.12 -0.85 18.63
CA GLY A 61 -3.88 -0.19 18.20
C GLY A 61 -2.99 -1.05 17.32
N TYR A 62 -3.56 -2.03 16.64
CA TYR A 62 -2.85 -2.89 15.67
C TYR A 62 -2.94 -2.35 14.25
N PHE A 63 -3.83 -1.40 14.03
CA PHE A 63 -3.94 -0.62 12.79
C PHE A 63 -4.07 0.88 13.10
N ALA A 64 -3.65 1.75 12.16
CA ALA A 64 -3.70 3.21 12.31
C ALA A 64 -3.16 3.73 13.65
N ARG A 65 -2.13 3.06 14.19
CA ARG A 65 -1.61 3.27 15.55
C ARG A 65 -1.24 4.72 15.84
N SER A 66 -0.55 5.38 14.92
CA SER A 66 -0.07 6.76 15.10
C SER A 66 -1.01 7.84 14.56
N VAL A 67 -2.16 7.45 14.00
CA VAL A 67 -3.17 8.41 13.58
C VAL A 67 -3.92 8.92 14.81
N PRO A 68 -4.11 10.25 14.99
CA PRO A 68 -4.82 10.81 16.13
C PRO A 68 -6.25 10.26 16.28
N LYS A 69 -6.71 10.13 17.52
CA LYS A 69 -8.07 9.62 17.82
C LYS A 69 -9.16 10.50 17.23
N GLU A 70 -8.95 11.80 17.18
CA GLU A 70 -9.87 12.78 16.59
C GLU A 70 -10.14 12.53 15.10
N TYR A 71 -9.23 11.84 14.40
CA TYR A 71 -9.39 11.41 13.00
C TYR A 71 -9.67 9.90 12.86
N GLY A 72 -10.05 9.25 13.95
CA GLY A 72 -10.46 7.84 13.93
C GLY A 72 -9.32 6.81 14.00
N GLY A 73 -8.11 7.22 14.34
CA GLY A 73 -6.99 6.34 14.63
C GLY A 73 -6.91 5.93 16.10
N PHE A 74 -5.90 5.13 16.46
CA PHE A 74 -5.67 4.71 17.84
C PHE A 74 -5.08 5.83 18.71
N GLY A 75 -4.31 6.77 18.13
CA GLY A 75 -3.70 7.90 18.83
C GLY A 75 -2.52 7.51 19.72
N GLY A 76 -1.82 6.42 19.40
CA GLY A 76 -0.60 6.01 20.08
C GLY A 76 0.65 6.63 19.45
N GLU A 77 1.74 6.65 20.22
CA GLU A 77 3.03 7.10 19.69
C GLU A 77 3.54 6.18 18.57
N PRO A 78 4.20 6.74 17.55
CA PRO A 78 4.85 5.97 16.51
C PRO A 78 5.92 5.05 17.10
N ASP A 79 5.72 3.74 16.95
CA ASP A 79 6.65 2.73 17.43
C ASP A 79 6.86 1.66 16.36
N ILE A 80 8.06 1.68 15.79
CA ILE A 80 8.45 0.77 14.71
C ILE A 80 8.58 -0.67 15.23
N ILE A 81 9.04 -0.87 16.46
CA ILE A 81 9.25 -2.20 17.04
C ILE A 81 7.88 -2.84 17.29
N LYS A 82 6.93 -2.11 17.89
CA LYS A 82 5.55 -2.57 18.08
C LYS A 82 4.88 -2.90 16.74
N SER A 83 5.06 -2.07 15.72
CA SER A 83 4.53 -2.34 14.37
C SER A 83 5.09 -3.63 13.77
N ARG A 84 6.36 -3.94 13.99
CA ARG A 84 6.97 -5.21 13.53
C ARG A 84 6.53 -6.42 14.32
N ILE A 85 6.35 -6.28 15.63
CA ILE A 85 5.81 -7.35 16.47
C ILE A 85 4.41 -7.73 15.96
N ILE A 86 3.54 -6.73 15.74
CA ILE A 86 2.21 -6.95 15.17
C ILE A 86 2.32 -7.70 13.85
N ALA A 87 3.13 -7.20 12.90
CA ALA A 87 3.29 -7.82 11.59
C ALA A 87 3.77 -9.27 11.68
N ALA A 88 4.77 -9.55 12.52
CA ALA A 88 5.35 -10.88 12.68
C ALA A 88 4.36 -11.87 13.31
N GLU A 89 3.66 -11.47 14.39
CA GLU A 89 2.74 -12.37 15.10
C GLU A 89 1.46 -12.64 14.30
N PHE A 90 0.91 -11.62 13.59
CA PHE A 90 -0.23 -11.79 12.68
C PHE A 90 0.11 -12.75 11.53
N SER A 91 1.27 -12.56 10.89
CA SER A 91 1.75 -13.45 9.82
C SER A 91 1.93 -14.89 10.32
N LYS A 92 2.56 -15.07 11.49
CA LYS A 92 2.80 -16.38 12.10
C LYS A 92 1.49 -17.10 12.46
N ALA A 93 0.52 -16.37 12.99
CA ALA A 93 -0.78 -16.90 13.37
C ALA A 93 -1.76 -17.06 12.20
N LYS A 94 -1.40 -16.57 11.00
CA LYS A 94 -2.29 -16.46 9.82
C LYS A 94 -3.57 -15.67 10.12
N VAL A 95 -3.48 -14.65 10.96
CA VAL A 95 -4.57 -13.70 11.21
C VAL A 95 -4.49 -12.60 10.15
N PRO A 96 -5.60 -12.22 9.49
CA PRO A 96 -5.58 -11.20 8.45
C PRO A 96 -5.13 -9.85 8.97
N PHE A 97 -4.31 -9.15 8.19
CA PHE A 97 -4.05 -7.74 8.41
C PHE A 97 -5.31 -6.91 8.10
N GLY A 98 -5.29 -5.67 8.55
CA GLY A 98 -6.30 -4.70 8.15
C GLY A 98 -6.29 -4.43 6.65
N MET A 99 -7.33 -3.77 6.18
CA MET A 99 -7.40 -3.30 4.80
C MET A 99 -6.27 -2.30 4.53
N GLY A 100 -5.69 -2.40 3.35
CA GLY A 100 -4.74 -1.44 2.82
C GLY A 100 -5.33 -0.69 1.63
N GLY A 101 -4.48 -0.04 0.87
CA GLY A 101 -4.82 0.60 -0.39
C GLY A 101 -4.42 2.07 -0.44
N GLN A 102 -4.59 2.67 -1.62
CA GLN A 102 -4.08 4.01 -1.90
C GLN A 102 -4.61 5.10 -0.94
N GLY A 103 -5.85 4.97 -0.49
CA GLY A 103 -6.43 5.87 0.51
C GLY A 103 -5.71 5.80 1.84
N ILE A 104 -5.56 4.60 2.39
CA ILE A 104 -4.97 4.35 3.71
C ILE A 104 -3.46 4.61 3.71
N ASP A 105 -2.76 4.04 2.72
CA ASP A 105 -1.29 4.00 2.73
C ASP A 105 -0.66 5.28 2.19
N MET A 106 -1.39 6.06 1.39
CA MET A 106 -0.87 7.23 0.69
C MET A 106 -1.63 8.51 1.04
N LEU A 107 -2.96 8.53 0.92
CA LEU A 107 -3.75 9.74 1.10
C LEU A 107 -3.89 10.14 2.58
N VAL A 108 -4.20 9.20 3.47
CA VAL A 108 -4.34 9.50 4.91
C VAL A 108 -3.10 10.21 5.45
N PRO A 109 -1.87 9.69 5.30
CA PRO A 109 -0.68 10.40 5.77
C PRO A 109 -0.45 11.74 5.03
N THR A 110 -0.81 11.85 3.74
CA THR A 110 -0.74 13.11 3.01
C THR A 110 -1.71 14.15 3.57
N LEU A 111 -2.94 13.77 3.92
CA LEU A 111 -3.91 14.68 4.53
C LEU A 111 -3.51 15.07 5.96
N LEU A 112 -2.95 14.17 6.75
CA LEU A 112 -2.42 14.50 8.08
C LEU A 112 -1.33 15.57 7.99
N GLU A 113 -0.49 15.53 6.96
CA GLU A 113 0.61 16.47 6.75
C GLU A 113 0.16 17.78 6.10
N LEU A 114 -0.69 17.73 5.07
CA LEU A 114 -0.93 18.85 4.15
C LEU A 114 -2.43 19.21 3.98
N GLY A 115 -3.35 18.41 4.50
CA GLY A 115 -4.79 18.64 4.39
C GLY A 115 -5.27 19.75 5.33
N THR A 116 -6.39 20.39 4.96
CA THR A 116 -7.11 21.29 5.89
C THR A 116 -7.79 20.49 7.00
N GLU A 117 -8.15 21.16 8.08
CA GLU A 117 -8.84 20.49 9.20
C GLU A 117 -10.16 19.85 8.75
N GLU A 118 -10.91 20.53 7.89
CA GLU A 118 -12.16 20.01 7.33
C GLU A 118 -11.92 18.75 6.48
N GLN A 119 -10.82 18.72 5.71
CA GLN A 119 -10.45 17.54 4.92
C GLN A 119 -10.05 16.37 5.82
N LYS A 120 -9.29 16.62 6.88
CA LYS A 120 -8.90 15.58 7.84
C LYS A 120 -10.12 14.95 8.52
N GLN A 121 -11.02 15.79 9.04
CA GLN A 121 -12.24 15.35 9.70
C GLN A 121 -13.17 14.58 8.75
N LYS A 122 -13.29 15.05 7.51
CA LYS A 122 -14.21 14.48 6.52
C LYS A 122 -13.72 13.11 5.98
N TYR A 123 -12.41 12.99 5.69
CA TYR A 123 -11.92 11.91 4.87
C TYR A 123 -11.12 10.85 5.63
N ILE A 124 -10.41 11.18 6.71
CA ILE A 124 -9.48 10.22 7.33
C ILE A 124 -10.21 9.06 7.99
N LYS A 125 -11.17 9.34 8.87
CA LYS A 125 -11.89 8.27 9.59
C LYS A 125 -12.59 7.27 8.67
N PRO A 126 -13.44 7.66 7.71
CA PRO A 126 -14.10 6.71 6.84
C PRO A 126 -13.11 5.94 5.95
N THR A 127 -11.98 6.55 5.57
CA THR A 127 -10.91 5.86 4.82
C THR A 127 -10.25 4.79 5.69
N LEU A 128 -9.88 5.11 6.93
CA LEU A 128 -9.25 4.15 7.85
C LEU A 128 -10.18 2.97 8.19
N GLN A 129 -11.48 3.21 8.27
CA GLN A 129 -12.47 2.18 8.56
C GLN A 129 -12.87 1.36 7.33
N GLY A 130 -12.33 1.69 6.14
CA GLY A 130 -12.66 1.00 4.88
C GLY A 130 -14.04 1.31 4.33
N GLU A 131 -14.67 2.38 4.82
CA GLU A 131 -15.97 2.88 4.38
C GLU A 131 -15.85 3.81 3.16
N MET A 132 -14.63 4.23 2.82
CA MET A 132 -14.33 5.08 1.67
C MET A 132 -13.10 4.58 0.95
N ILE A 133 -13.26 4.17 -0.29
CA ILE A 133 -12.22 3.63 -1.16
C ILE A 133 -11.68 4.73 -2.06
N TRP A 134 -10.36 4.78 -2.23
CA TRP A 134 -9.69 5.79 -3.04
C TRP A 134 -8.89 5.18 -4.19
N CYS A 135 -8.88 5.90 -5.31
CA CYS A 135 -7.97 5.64 -6.42
C CYS A 135 -7.07 6.84 -6.71
N GLN A 136 -6.00 6.60 -7.46
CA GLN A 136 -4.98 7.59 -7.81
C GLN A 136 -5.07 7.99 -9.28
N GLY A 137 -5.35 9.27 -9.54
CA GLY A 137 -5.41 9.84 -10.88
C GLY A 137 -4.15 10.63 -11.22
N TYR A 138 -3.01 9.94 -11.47
CA TYR A 138 -1.74 10.60 -11.80
C TYR A 138 -1.39 10.46 -13.26
N SER A 139 -1.06 9.26 -13.71
CA SER A 139 -0.55 9.00 -15.06
C SER A 139 -1.58 9.31 -16.15
N GLU A 140 -1.08 9.76 -17.31
CA GLU A 140 -1.84 9.97 -18.52
C GLU A 140 -1.20 9.18 -19.67
N PRO A 141 -1.88 8.95 -20.81
CA PRO A 141 -1.29 8.21 -21.94
C PRO A 141 0.09 8.71 -22.36
N ASN A 142 0.34 10.02 -22.25
CA ASN A 142 1.60 10.64 -22.62
C ASN A 142 2.42 11.20 -21.44
N ALA A 143 2.01 10.93 -20.20
CA ALA A 143 2.65 11.45 -18.99
C ALA A 143 2.70 10.36 -17.90
N GLY A 144 3.70 9.50 -17.95
CA GLY A 144 4.01 8.48 -16.96
C GLY A 144 5.30 8.82 -16.20
N SER A 145 6.47 8.42 -16.72
CA SER A 145 7.77 8.76 -16.13
C SER A 145 7.99 10.27 -16.06
N ASP A 146 7.58 11.00 -17.10
CA ASP A 146 7.51 12.46 -17.09
C ASP A 146 6.12 12.93 -16.63
N LEU A 147 5.77 12.60 -15.39
CA LEU A 147 4.46 12.93 -14.81
C LEU A 147 4.17 14.43 -14.82
N ALA A 148 5.20 15.27 -14.70
CA ALA A 148 5.03 16.72 -14.74
C ALA A 148 4.54 17.25 -16.09
N SER A 149 4.50 16.42 -17.14
CA SER A 149 3.93 16.74 -18.45
C SER A 149 2.43 16.49 -18.56
N LEU A 150 1.75 16.15 -17.49
CA LEU A 150 0.31 15.89 -17.47
C LEU A 150 -0.49 17.06 -18.07
N GLN A 151 -1.59 16.72 -18.77
CA GLN A 151 -2.41 17.63 -19.54
C GLN A 151 -3.86 17.75 -19.04
N THR A 152 -4.33 16.82 -18.19
CA THR A 152 -5.66 16.93 -17.58
C THR A 152 -5.82 18.30 -16.95
N LYS A 153 -6.77 19.08 -17.47
CA LYS A 153 -6.94 20.50 -17.15
C LYS A 153 -7.92 20.68 -16.00
N GLY A 154 -7.61 21.58 -15.07
CA GLY A 154 -8.50 22.03 -14.01
C GLY A 154 -8.63 23.55 -14.06
N GLU A 155 -9.81 24.06 -14.40
CA GLU A 155 -10.11 25.50 -14.41
C GLU A 155 -11.00 25.85 -13.23
N LEU A 156 -10.62 26.87 -12.47
CA LEU A 156 -11.47 27.40 -11.42
C LEU A 156 -12.43 28.42 -12.02
N ILE A 157 -13.70 28.06 -12.08
CA ILE A 157 -14.79 28.89 -12.56
C ILE A 157 -15.72 29.14 -11.40
N GLU A 158 -15.82 30.39 -10.97
CA GLU A 158 -16.52 30.79 -9.77
C GLU A 158 -15.96 30.04 -8.52
N ASP A 159 -16.74 29.17 -7.91
CA ASP A 159 -16.41 28.37 -6.72
C ASP A 159 -16.19 26.87 -7.03
N LYS A 160 -16.02 26.52 -8.32
CA LYS A 160 -15.90 25.12 -8.78
C LYS A 160 -14.70 24.91 -9.68
N TRP A 161 -14.01 23.79 -9.47
CA TRP A 161 -13.08 23.25 -10.46
C TRP A 161 -13.86 22.57 -11.56
N VAL A 162 -13.58 22.94 -12.82
CA VAL A 162 -14.05 22.26 -14.03
C VAL A 162 -12.89 21.46 -14.60
N ILE A 163 -13.02 20.13 -14.65
CA ILE A 163 -11.94 19.20 -14.97
C ILE A 163 -12.24 18.53 -16.32
N ASN A 164 -11.24 18.57 -17.22
CA ASN A 164 -11.29 17.92 -18.53
C ASN A 164 -9.97 17.19 -18.81
N GLY A 165 -10.04 15.95 -19.28
CA GLY A 165 -8.86 15.16 -19.63
C GLY A 165 -9.03 13.67 -19.42
N GLN A 166 -7.91 12.97 -19.28
CA GLN A 166 -7.89 11.52 -19.16
C GLN A 166 -6.76 11.08 -18.23
N LYS A 167 -7.06 10.08 -17.37
CA LYS A 167 -6.06 9.34 -16.60
C LYS A 167 -6.01 7.89 -17.05
N ILE A 168 -4.85 7.26 -16.88
CA ILE A 168 -4.64 5.84 -17.23
C ILE A 168 -3.86 5.14 -16.14
N TRP A 169 -3.91 3.82 -16.12
CA TRP A 169 -3.30 2.96 -15.11
C TRP A 169 -3.85 3.20 -13.71
N THR A 170 -5.09 3.68 -13.63
CA THR A 170 -5.76 3.96 -12.37
C THR A 170 -6.25 2.65 -11.76
N SER A 171 -5.53 2.16 -10.73
CA SER A 171 -5.90 0.95 -10.01
C SER A 171 -7.22 1.17 -9.28
N THR A 172 -8.10 0.15 -9.30
CA THR A 172 -9.34 0.09 -8.51
C THR A 172 -10.36 1.21 -8.75
N ALA A 173 -10.21 2.03 -9.82
CA ALA A 173 -11.12 3.16 -10.08
C ALA A 173 -12.60 2.73 -10.18
N GLN A 174 -12.87 1.52 -10.68
CA GLN A 174 -14.23 0.96 -10.82
C GLN A 174 -14.92 0.68 -9.47
N TYR A 175 -14.19 0.70 -8.37
CA TYR A 175 -14.68 0.45 -7.01
C TYR A 175 -14.47 1.64 -6.07
N ALA A 176 -13.83 2.71 -6.56
CA ALA A 176 -13.45 3.83 -5.74
C ALA A 176 -14.61 4.83 -5.57
N ASP A 177 -14.80 5.30 -4.33
CA ASP A 177 -15.71 6.40 -4.02
C ASP A 177 -15.08 7.75 -4.35
N MET A 178 -13.76 7.84 -4.23
CA MET A 178 -13.00 9.09 -4.35
C MET A 178 -11.69 8.87 -5.14
N MET A 179 -11.25 9.91 -5.80
CA MET A 179 -9.94 9.97 -6.45
C MET A 179 -9.11 11.13 -5.89
N PHE A 180 -7.83 10.91 -5.65
CA PHE A 180 -6.87 11.98 -5.54
C PHE A 180 -6.14 12.17 -6.87
N CYS A 181 -6.27 13.34 -7.46
CA CYS A 181 -5.92 13.59 -8.86
C CYS A 181 -4.98 14.77 -9.04
N LEU A 182 -4.00 14.63 -9.92
CA LEU A 182 -3.16 15.73 -10.38
C LEU A 182 -3.76 16.35 -11.64
N VAL A 183 -3.93 17.67 -11.61
CA VAL A 183 -4.46 18.44 -12.76
C VAL A 183 -3.60 19.64 -13.07
N ARG A 184 -3.56 20.06 -14.35
CA ARG A 184 -2.91 21.28 -14.81
C ARG A 184 -3.83 22.47 -14.56
N THR A 185 -3.47 23.32 -13.60
CA THR A 185 -4.25 24.52 -13.26
C THR A 185 -3.62 25.81 -13.73
N GLU A 186 -2.30 25.83 -14.01
CA GLU A 186 -1.54 26.98 -14.50
C GLU A 186 -0.83 26.62 -15.79
N ALA A 187 -1.46 26.91 -16.93
CA ALA A 187 -0.92 26.53 -18.25
C ALA A 187 0.43 27.22 -18.58
N ASN A 188 0.62 28.45 -18.09
CA ASN A 188 1.80 29.27 -18.39
C ASN A 188 2.89 29.21 -17.31
N ALA A 189 2.69 28.43 -16.26
CA ALA A 189 3.67 28.27 -15.19
C ALA A 189 4.75 27.25 -15.56
N PRO A 190 5.91 27.29 -14.91
CA PRO A 190 6.90 26.21 -15.02
C PRO A 190 6.24 24.85 -14.75
N LYS A 191 6.70 23.83 -15.44
CA LYS A 191 6.11 22.47 -15.52
C LYS A 191 5.61 21.92 -14.17
N HIS A 192 6.42 22.04 -13.12
CA HIS A 192 6.08 21.55 -11.77
C HIS A 192 5.21 22.52 -10.97
N ALA A 193 5.26 23.80 -11.25
CA ALA A 193 4.51 24.85 -10.54
C ALA A 193 3.08 25.08 -11.10
N GLY A 194 2.71 24.36 -12.15
CA GLY A 194 1.38 24.49 -12.76
C GLY A 194 0.40 23.37 -12.43
N ILE A 195 0.73 22.53 -11.46
CA ILE A 195 -0.05 21.36 -11.08
C ILE A 195 -0.74 21.59 -9.74
N SER A 196 -2.01 21.19 -9.64
CA SER A 196 -2.76 21.15 -8.37
C SER A 196 -3.20 19.72 -8.05
N TYR A 197 -3.46 19.47 -6.77
CA TYR A 197 -3.87 18.18 -6.25
C TYR A 197 -5.34 18.28 -5.80
N LEU A 198 -6.24 17.56 -6.45
CA LEU A 198 -7.68 17.64 -6.22
C LEU A 198 -8.23 16.32 -5.69
N LEU A 199 -9.23 16.41 -4.80
CA LEU A 199 -10.02 15.28 -4.30
C LEU A 199 -11.34 15.25 -5.06
N ILE A 200 -11.58 14.21 -5.86
CA ILE A 200 -12.69 14.10 -6.81
C ILE A 200 -13.60 12.95 -6.39
N PRO A 201 -14.89 13.20 -6.07
CA PRO A 201 -15.88 12.13 -5.93
C PRO A 201 -16.06 11.40 -7.26
N MET A 202 -16.01 10.06 -7.26
CA MET A 202 -16.05 9.26 -8.49
C MET A 202 -17.45 9.12 -9.08
N ASP A 203 -18.49 9.46 -8.33
CA ASP A 203 -19.88 9.54 -8.78
C ASP A 203 -20.23 10.90 -9.45
N THR A 204 -19.26 11.80 -9.57
CA THR A 204 -19.47 13.12 -10.18
C THR A 204 -19.84 12.98 -11.67
N PRO A 205 -20.93 13.64 -12.14
CA PRO A 205 -21.28 13.61 -13.55
C PRO A 205 -20.15 14.05 -14.48
N GLY A 206 -19.95 13.32 -15.59
CA GLY A 206 -18.89 13.57 -16.56
C GLY A 206 -17.67 12.69 -16.36
N ILE A 207 -17.65 11.82 -15.34
CA ILE A 207 -16.62 10.79 -15.17
C ILE A 207 -17.06 9.52 -15.88
N GLU A 208 -16.18 8.98 -16.75
CA GLU A 208 -16.34 7.68 -17.38
C GLU A 208 -15.13 6.80 -17.04
N ILE A 209 -15.38 5.58 -16.56
CA ILE A 209 -14.37 4.61 -16.17
C ILE A 209 -14.38 3.46 -17.17
N ARG A 210 -13.22 3.14 -17.76
CA ARG A 210 -13.05 2.01 -18.69
C ARG A 210 -11.99 1.06 -18.15
N PRO A 211 -12.38 -0.15 -17.73
CA PRO A 211 -11.42 -1.15 -17.26
C PRO A 211 -10.46 -1.60 -18.36
N LEU A 212 -9.19 -1.76 -18.00
CA LEU A 212 -8.12 -2.31 -18.83
C LEU A 212 -7.88 -3.76 -18.43
N VAL A 213 -8.10 -4.67 -19.36
CA VAL A 213 -7.84 -6.10 -19.15
C VAL A 213 -6.37 -6.38 -19.46
N ASP A 214 -5.64 -6.90 -18.49
CA ASP A 214 -4.23 -7.28 -18.64
C ASP A 214 -4.07 -8.70 -19.23
N MET A 215 -2.83 -9.14 -19.44
CA MET A 215 -2.52 -10.46 -19.99
C MET A 215 -2.98 -11.64 -19.11
N THR A 216 -3.32 -11.38 -17.83
CA THR A 216 -3.86 -12.39 -16.90
C THR A 216 -5.39 -12.41 -16.93
N LEU A 217 -6.03 -11.69 -17.87
CA LEU A 217 -7.47 -11.52 -18.01
C LEU A 217 -8.14 -10.80 -16.82
N LYS A 218 -7.36 -10.10 -16.01
CA LYS A 218 -7.86 -9.28 -14.89
C LYS A 218 -7.94 -7.81 -15.28
N ALA A 219 -9.00 -7.14 -14.83
CA ALA A 219 -9.21 -5.71 -15.01
C ALA A 219 -8.74 -4.95 -13.76
N GLY A 220 -7.44 -4.96 -13.47
CA GLY A 220 -6.84 -4.32 -12.31
C GLY A 220 -6.61 -2.81 -12.46
N PHE A 221 -6.55 -2.33 -13.70
CA PHE A 221 -6.31 -0.93 -14.05
C PHE A 221 -7.46 -0.36 -14.87
N ASN A 222 -7.54 0.96 -14.91
CA ASN A 222 -8.59 1.66 -15.65
C ASN A 222 -8.04 2.89 -16.38
N GLU A 223 -8.70 3.25 -17.47
CA GLU A 223 -8.75 4.61 -17.99
C GLU A 223 -9.88 5.35 -17.30
N VAL A 224 -9.68 6.62 -17.00
CA VAL A 224 -10.70 7.49 -16.41
C VAL A 224 -10.75 8.77 -17.22
N PHE A 225 -11.91 9.05 -17.82
CA PHE A 225 -12.15 10.23 -18.64
C PHE A 225 -12.94 11.27 -17.84
N PHE A 226 -12.58 12.53 -18.01
CA PHE A 226 -13.24 13.67 -17.40
C PHE A 226 -13.77 14.59 -18.49
N THR A 227 -15.08 14.84 -18.49
CA THR A 227 -15.76 15.77 -19.41
C THR A 227 -16.59 16.74 -18.58
N ASP A 228 -16.11 17.98 -18.46
CA ASP A 228 -16.72 19.06 -17.72
C ASP A 228 -17.10 18.67 -16.26
N VAL A 229 -16.25 17.86 -15.63
CA VAL A 229 -16.45 17.41 -14.24
C VAL A 229 -16.32 18.57 -13.29
N LYS A 230 -17.37 18.81 -12.47
CA LYS A 230 -17.45 19.99 -11.60
C LYS A 230 -17.38 19.56 -10.14
N ILE A 231 -16.37 20.03 -9.41
CA ILE A 231 -16.21 19.80 -7.97
C ILE A 231 -15.99 21.11 -7.22
N PRO A 232 -16.28 21.18 -5.91
CA PRO A 232 -16.07 22.40 -5.10
C PRO A 232 -14.62 22.88 -5.12
N ALA A 233 -14.41 24.20 -5.07
CA ALA A 233 -13.07 24.79 -4.97
C ALA A 233 -12.28 24.30 -3.75
N SER A 234 -12.97 23.97 -2.64
CA SER A 234 -12.39 23.46 -1.40
C SER A 234 -11.76 22.05 -1.51
N ASN A 235 -12.02 21.33 -2.61
CA ASN A 235 -11.47 19.98 -2.81
C ASN A 235 -9.98 19.97 -3.24
N ILE A 236 -9.29 21.09 -3.14
CA ILE A 236 -7.85 21.18 -3.36
C ILE A 236 -7.08 20.84 -2.07
N VAL A 237 -6.03 20.02 -2.17
CA VAL A 237 -5.08 19.79 -1.07
C VAL A 237 -3.84 20.66 -1.30
N GLY A 238 -3.47 21.42 -0.29
CA GLY A 238 -2.44 22.46 -0.42
C GLY A 238 -2.97 23.68 -1.18
N LYS A 239 -2.06 24.42 -1.84
CA LYS A 239 -2.43 25.61 -2.62
C LYS A 239 -2.45 25.31 -4.12
N ARG A 240 -3.18 26.13 -4.86
CA ARG A 240 -3.20 26.13 -6.32
C ARG A 240 -1.77 26.27 -6.88
N GLY A 241 -1.39 25.38 -7.78
CA GLY A 241 -0.05 25.34 -8.36
C GLY A 241 1.00 24.58 -7.52
N GLU A 242 0.72 24.22 -6.27
CA GLU A 242 1.64 23.51 -5.36
C GLU A 242 1.41 21.97 -5.34
N GLY A 243 0.54 21.43 -6.18
CA GLY A 243 0.18 20.01 -6.21
C GLY A 243 1.36 19.07 -6.47
N TRP A 244 2.45 19.55 -7.08
CA TRP A 244 3.67 18.75 -7.24
C TRP A 244 4.35 18.43 -5.91
N ALA A 245 4.35 19.38 -4.96
CA ALA A 245 4.87 19.14 -3.61
C ALA A 245 4.00 18.12 -2.87
N VAL A 246 2.67 18.25 -2.97
CA VAL A 246 1.71 17.29 -2.38
C VAL A 246 1.91 15.89 -2.97
N ALA A 247 2.04 15.79 -4.30
CA ALA A 247 2.30 14.52 -4.99
C ALA A 247 3.60 13.85 -4.50
N ASN A 248 4.67 14.62 -4.29
CA ASN A 248 5.93 14.09 -3.77
C ASN A 248 5.81 13.58 -2.33
N ALA A 249 5.02 14.24 -1.48
CA ALA A 249 4.70 13.75 -0.14
C ALA A 249 3.96 12.41 -0.23
N THR A 250 2.88 12.34 -1.02
CA THR A 250 2.09 11.12 -1.29
C THR A 250 2.96 9.96 -1.78
N LEU A 251 3.81 10.19 -2.80
CA LEU A 251 4.74 9.18 -3.32
C LEU A 251 5.86 8.82 -2.31
N GLY A 252 6.15 9.72 -1.38
CA GLY A 252 7.07 9.46 -0.27
C GLY A 252 6.54 8.39 0.69
N HIS A 253 5.22 8.39 0.94
CA HIS A 253 4.53 7.38 1.75
C HIS A 253 4.45 6.04 1.01
N GLU A 254 4.10 6.03 -0.28
CA GLU A 254 4.07 4.83 -1.12
C GLU A 254 5.38 4.04 -1.09
N ARG A 255 6.52 4.73 -1.22
CA ARG A 255 7.84 4.08 -1.21
C ARG A 255 8.13 3.32 0.09
N GLY A 256 7.46 3.69 1.19
CA GLY A 256 7.58 3.02 2.48
C GLY A 256 6.88 1.66 2.51
N SER A 257 5.79 1.51 1.77
CA SER A 257 4.97 0.29 1.73
C SER A 257 5.44 -0.75 0.71
N LEU A 258 6.03 -0.30 -0.43
CA LEU A 258 6.43 -1.16 -1.55
C LEU A 258 7.58 -2.14 -1.27
N ALA A 259 8.34 -1.95 -0.21
CA ALA A 259 9.52 -2.77 0.10
C ALA A 259 9.40 -3.40 1.50
N ASN A 260 8.39 -4.27 1.67
CA ASN A 260 8.22 -5.04 2.90
C ASN A 260 9.17 -6.24 2.92
N PRO A 261 10.21 -6.25 3.79
CA PRO A 261 11.16 -7.36 3.87
C PRO A 261 10.50 -8.66 4.36
N ASP A 262 9.48 -8.57 5.20
CA ASP A 262 8.82 -9.74 5.77
C ASP A 262 8.00 -10.47 4.68
N ALA A 263 7.38 -9.74 3.75
CA ALA A 263 6.73 -10.34 2.59
C ALA A 263 7.74 -11.11 1.69
N THR A 264 8.96 -10.59 1.55
CA THR A 264 10.03 -11.25 0.78
C THR A 264 10.51 -12.53 1.47
N VAL A 265 10.66 -12.50 2.81
CA VAL A 265 11.00 -13.69 3.61
C VAL A 265 9.89 -14.75 3.51
N ASN A 266 8.63 -14.36 3.64
CA ASN A 266 7.50 -15.28 3.53
C ASN A 266 7.45 -15.95 2.14
N ARG A 267 7.71 -15.18 1.08
CA ARG A 267 7.77 -15.72 -0.29
C ARG A 267 8.90 -16.73 -0.46
N LEU A 268 10.10 -16.46 0.07
CA LEU A 268 11.18 -17.43 0.09
C LEU A 268 10.80 -18.70 0.86
N ASN A 269 10.17 -18.57 2.03
CA ASN A 269 9.73 -19.71 2.83
C ASN A 269 8.70 -20.56 2.07
N SER A 270 7.75 -19.94 1.37
CA SER A 270 6.78 -20.66 0.54
C SER A 270 7.46 -21.43 -0.58
N LEU A 271 8.51 -20.87 -1.23
CA LEU A 271 9.31 -21.59 -2.22
C LEU A 271 10.07 -22.77 -1.61
N ILE A 272 10.63 -22.61 -0.42
CA ILE A 272 11.31 -23.70 0.29
C ILE A 272 10.33 -24.84 0.59
N GLU A 273 9.12 -24.53 1.04
CA GLU A 273 8.11 -25.57 1.29
C GLU A 273 7.67 -26.26 -0.02
N LEU A 274 7.46 -25.50 -1.10
CA LEU A 274 7.17 -26.08 -2.42
C LEU A 274 8.29 -27.05 -2.86
N MET A 275 9.56 -26.67 -2.72
CA MET A 275 10.70 -27.51 -3.09
C MET A 275 10.84 -28.76 -2.21
N LYS A 276 10.32 -28.75 -0.98
CA LYS A 276 10.28 -29.91 -0.09
C LYS A 276 9.13 -30.85 -0.40
N THR A 277 8.03 -30.34 -0.94
CA THR A 277 6.84 -31.14 -1.27
C THR A 277 6.93 -31.74 -2.67
N GLU A 278 7.37 -30.97 -3.65
CA GLU A 278 7.40 -31.34 -5.05
C GLU A 278 8.67 -32.12 -5.43
N SER A 279 8.57 -32.93 -6.49
CA SER A 279 9.66 -33.80 -6.97
C SER A 279 9.75 -33.79 -8.50
N ILE A 280 10.98 -33.87 -9.02
CA ILE A 280 11.29 -34.06 -10.43
C ILE A 280 11.97 -35.44 -10.56
N ASP A 281 11.45 -36.32 -11.40
CA ASP A 281 11.95 -37.68 -11.59
C ASP A 281 12.12 -38.46 -10.27
N GLY A 282 11.23 -38.25 -9.30
CA GLY A 282 11.23 -38.91 -8.00
C GLY A 282 12.23 -38.35 -6.99
N VAL A 283 12.99 -37.31 -7.34
CA VAL A 283 13.92 -36.61 -6.44
C VAL A 283 13.26 -35.29 -5.99
N LYS A 284 13.26 -34.99 -4.68
CA LYS A 284 12.76 -33.74 -4.17
C LYS A 284 13.53 -32.57 -4.78
N ILE A 285 12.81 -31.52 -5.19
CA ILE A 285 13.41 -30.34 -5.83
C ILE A 285 14.50 -29.72 -4.96
N ILE A 286 14.30 -29.69 -3.64
CA ILE A 286 15.26 -29.14 -2.67
C ILE A 286 16.61 -29.95 -2.65
N ASP A 287 16.60 -31.19 -3.06
CA ASP A 287 17.79 -32.05 -3.08
C ASP A 287 18.54 -32.00 -4.42
N LEU A 288 17.95 -31.37 -5.44
CA LEU A 288 18.60 -31.20 -6.74
C LEU A 288 19.69 -30.12 -6.66
N PRO A 289 20.98 -30.47 -6.95
CA PRO A 289 22.09 -29.54 -6.72
C PRO A 289 21.95 -28.19 -7.41
N VAL A 290 21.43 -28.15 -8.64
CA VAL A 290 21.27 -26.93 -9.44
C VAL A 290 20.27 -25.95 -8.80
N TYR A 291 19.18 -26.45 -8.26
CA TYR A 291 18.18 -25.63 -7.58
C TYR A 291 18.62 -25.28 -6.16
N LYS A 292 19.29 -26.17 -5.48
CA LYS A 292 19.82 -25.94 -4.13
C LYS A 292 20.84 -24.79 -4.12
N ASP A 293 21.76 -24.75 -5.07
CA ASP A 293 22.75 -23.67 -5.20
C ASP A 293 22.06 -22.31 -5.39
N ARG A 294 21.10 -22.22 -6.31
CA ARG A 294 20.32 -21.00 -6.54
C ARG A 294 19.49 -20.57 -5.32
N LEU A 295 18.88 -21.54 -4.62
CA LEU A 295 18.14 -21.27 -3.38
C LEU A 295 19.06 -20.65 -2.32
N MET A 296 20.25 -21.19 -2.11
CA MET A 296 21.22 -20.65 -1.15
C MET A 296 21.65 -19.24 -1.49
N ALA A 297 21.86 -18.93 -2.77
CA ALA A 297 22.17 -17.58 -3.23
C ALA A 297 21.01 -16.60 -2.97
N LEU A 298 19.76 -16.99 -3.26
CA LEU A 298 18.57 -16.20 -2.99
C LEU A 298 18.36 -15.99 -1.49
N GLN A 299 18.56 -17.00 -0.67
CA GLN A 299 18.47 -16.91 0.79
C GLN A 299 19.46 -15.87 1.34
N GLY A 300 20.70 -15.87 0.86
CA GLY A 300 21.71 -14.88 1.20
C GLY A 300 21.25 -13.45 0.87
N LYS A 301 20.67 -13.25 -0.33
CA LYS A 301 20.13 -11.94 -0.76
C LYS A 301 18.93 -11.49 0.10
N VAL A 302 18.02 -12.40 0.43
CA VAL A 302 16.85 -12.12 1.29
C VAL A 302 17.29 -11.69 2.69
N LEU A 303 18.26 -12.40 3.30
CA LEU A 303 18.83 -12.05 4.61
C LEU A 303 19.55 -10.69 4.57
N ALA A 304 20.30 -10.42 3.52
CA ALA A 304 20.96 -9.11 3.33
C ALA A 304 19.93 -7.98 3.18
N PHE A 305 18.86 -8.21 2.44
CA PHE A 305 17.75 -7.26 2.27
C PHE A 305 17.02 -7.00 3.60
N GLN A 306 16.74 -8.04 4.37
CA GLN A 306 16.15 -7.92 5.71
C GLN A 306 17.03 -7.11 6.65
N SER A 307 18.34 -7.40 6.68
CA SER A 307 19.32 -6.67 7.49
C SER A 307 19.44 -5.21 7.07
N HIS A 308 19.41 -4.91 5.75
CA HIS A 308 19.40 -3.54 5.24
C HIS A 308 18.14 -2.80 5.68
N SER A 309 16.98 -3.43 5.61
CA SER A 309 15.70 -2.84 6.04
C SER A 309 15.70 -2.51 7.53
N LEU A 310 16.26 -3.39 8.38
CA LEU A 310 16.46 -3.14 9.80
C LEU A 310 17.35 -1.92 10.04
N ARG A 311 18.42 -1.78 9.27
CA ARG A 311 19.34 -0.64 9.36
C ARG A 311 18.67 0.68 8.95
N VAL A 312 17.84 0.67 7.90
CA VAL A 312 17.05 1.85 7.49
C VAL A 312 16.03 2.23 8.57
N LEU A 313 15.44 1.26 9.24
CA LEU A 313 14.52 1.52 10.37
C LEU A 313 15.26 2.11 11.57
N SER A 314 16.41 1.53 11.95
CA SER A 314 17.23 2.04 13.05
C SER A 314 17.70 3.47 12.83
N SER A 315 17.94 3.88 11.58
CA SER A 315 18.35 5.24 11.25
C SER A 315 17.26 6.29 11.46
N LYS A 316 15.98 5.89 11.52
CA LYS A 316 14.88 6.79 11.92
C LYS A 316 14.94 7.15 13.41
N ILE A 317 15.46 6.25 14.23
CA ILE A 317 15.66 6.46 15.67
C ILE A 317 16.91 7.30 15.91
N ASN A 318 17.91 7.23 15.00
CA ASN A 318 19.16 7.99 15.12
C ASN A 318 19.39 8.87 13.87
N PRO A 319 19.01 10.16 13.89
CA PRO A 319 18.93 11.04 12.72
C PRO A 319 20.28 11.39 12.05
N LYS A 320 21.40 10.83 12.48
CA LYS A 320 22.74 11.09 11.90
C LYS A 320 23.01 10.34 10.58
N GLN A 321 22.08 9.52 10.07
CA GLN A 321 22.28 8.77 8.82
C GLN A 321 21.32 9.25 7.72
N ASP A 322 21.79 9.28 6.46
CA ASP A 322 20.98 9.61 5.29
C ASP A 322 19.94 8.51 5.00
N VAL A 323 18.73 8.71 5.51
CA VAL A 323 17.60 7.79 5.38
C VAL A 323 17.07 7.73 3.94
N LYS A 324 17.21 8.82 3.16
CA LYS A 324 16.66 8.93 1.80
C LYS A 324 17.29 7.92 0.85
N LEU A 325 18.61 7.86 0.83
CA LEU A 325 19.37 6.90 0.00
C LEU A 325 19.08 5.45 0.43
N GLY A 326 18.97 5.21 1.74
CA GLY A 326 18.60 3.90 2.28
C GLY A 326 17.25 3.40 1.77
N LYS A 327 16.21 4.26 1.80
CA LYS A 327 14.88 3.95 1.27
C LYS A 327 14.88 3.70 -0.25
N MET A 328 15.65 4.48 -1.01
CA MET A 328 15.76 4.29 -2.47
C MET A 328 16.40 2.93 -2.80
N ARG A 329 17.48 2.56 -2.12
CA ARG A 329 18.12 1.25 -2.26
C ARG A 329 17.17 0.12 -1.86
N GLN A 330 16.40 0.30 -0.79
CA GLN A 330 15.43 -0.69 -0.34
C GLN A 330 14.38 -0.99 -1.42
N LYS A 331 13.84 0.05 -2.08
CA LYS A 331 12.90 -0.15 -3.19
C LYS A 331 13.54 -0.91 -4.33
N LEU A 332 14.72 -0.49 -4.80
CA LEU A 332 15.42 -1.12 -5.92
C LEU A 332 15.69 -2.60 -5.64
N TYR A 333 16.39 -2.90 -4.55
CA TYR A 333 16.74 -4.28 -4.20
C TYR A 333 15.50 -5.14 -3.94
N GLY A 334 14.46 -4.60 -3.29
CA GLY A 334 13.24 -5.35 -3.02
C GLY A 334 12.50 -5.74 -4.28
N THR A 335 12.46 -4.86 -5.29
CA THR A 335 11.80 -5.15 -6.57
C THR A 335 12.62 -6.14 -7.42
N GLU A 336 13.93 -5.97 -7.51
CA GLU A 336 14.82 -6.90 -8.25
C GLU A 336 14.81 -8.30 -7.60
N LEU A 337 14.92 -8.35 -6.27
CA LEU A 337 14.88 -9.63 -5.54
C LEU A 337 13.53 -10.35 -5.70
N ARG A 338 12.44 -9.59 -5.78
CA ARG A 338 11.13 -10.17 -6.08
C ARG A 338 11.12 -10.82 -7.46
N HIS A 339 11.65 -10.16 -8.49
CA HIS A 339 11.77 -10.74 -9.83
C HIS A 339 12.61 -12.01 -9.83
N GLU A 340 13.72 -12.03 -9.10
CA GLU A 340 14.57 -13.22 -9.00
C GLU A 340 13.83 -14.39 -8.32
N LEU A 341 13.06 -14.12 -7.25
CA LEU A 341 12.27 -15.14 -6.55
C LEU A 341 11.15 -15.70 -7.43
N GLU A 342 10.41 -14.83 -8.14
CA GLU A 342 9.35 -15.26 -9.06
C GLU A 342 9.93 -16.05 -10.26
N GLY A 343 11.03 -15.59 -10.85
CA GLY A 343 11.73 -16.32 -11.90
C GLY A 343 12.22 -17.68 -11.44
N PHE A 344 12.73 -17.77 -10.20
CA PHE A 344 13.13 -19.04 -9.62
C PHE A 344 11.93 -19.97 -9.39
N ALA A 345 10.78 -19.43 -8.96
CA ALA A 345 9.55 -20.20 -8.81
C ALA A 345 9.11 -20.83 -10.14
N ILE A 346 9.13 -20.06 -11.23
CA ILE A 346 8.80 -20.56 -12.58
C ILE A 346 9.75 -21.67 -12.97
N ASP A 347 11.06 -21.50 -12.77
CA ASP A 347 12.06 -22.49 -13.17
C ASP A 347 11.90 -23.83 -12.41
N ILE A 348 11.57 -23.81 -11.12
CA ILE A 348 11.36 -25.04 -10.33
C ILE A 348 10.04 -25.73 -10.63
N MET A 349 9.05 -25.01 -11.13
CA MET A 349 7.76 -25.57 -11.55
C MET A 349 7.82 -26.16 -12.97
N GLY A 350 8.82 -25.84 -13.77
CA GLY A 350 9.03 -26.37 -15.11
C GLY A 350 7.83 -26.07 -16.03
N GLU A 351 7.28 -27.11 -16.67
CA GLU A 351 6.16 -26.97 -17.62
C GLU A 351 4.83 -26.55 -16.96
N ILE A 352 4.75 -26.55 -15.63
CA ILE A 352 3.56 -26.19 -14.86
C ILE A 352 3.63 -24.71 -14.43
N GLY A 353 4.81 -24.07 -14.51
CA GLY A 353 5.11 -22.71 -14.06
C GLY A 353 4.73 -21.58 -14.98
#